data_090fc630c77046155841a9572ca931ce
#
_entry.id   090fc630c77046155841a9572ca931ce
#
_cell.length_a   1.000
_cell.length_b   1.000
_cell.length_c   1.000
_cell.angle_alpha   90.00
_cell.angle_beta   90.00
_cell.angle_gamma   90.00
#
_symmetry.space_group_name_H-M   'P 1'
#
loop_
_entity.id
_entity.type
_entity.pdbx_description
1 polymer ?
#
loop_
_entity_poly.entity_id
_entity_poly.type
_entity_poly.pdbx_seq_one_letter_code
_entity_poly.pdbx_strand_id
1 'polypeptide(L)'
;HNRMALSYLRAVIIHRLKAISNCQLCNAVKSRHNNARETAKVLAAAYLSNTTVDTIVCMEETEVIGTFLAEQLADENQYSLSKGNNISIITPEMYQDGQILFRDNKQRMVENKQVLILAASITTGKSVKQAIESVLYYGGRVCGISAIFSSVNKIAGMEVNTIFTSSDLPHYRAYSPEDCPKCREGQRIEAIVNSYGYSKL
;
A
#
# COMPACT_ATOMS: atom_id res chain seq x y z
N HIS A 1 2.79 -21.03 11.58
CA HIS A 1 1.82 -20.79 10.50
C HIS A 1 2.12 -19.52 9.70
N ASN A 2 2.47 -18.38 10.36
CA ASN A 2 2.80 -17.11 9.66
C ASN A 2 4.06 -17.21 8.78
N ARG A 3 5.07 -17.99 9.18
CA ARG A 3 6.29 -18.17 8.38
C ARG A 3 6.05 -18.95 7.08
N MET A 4 5.08 -19.87 7.04
CA MET A 4 4.76 -20.63 5.83
C MET A 4 4.05 -19.79 4.77
N ALA A 5 3.10 -18.92 5.14
CA ALA A 5 2.43 -18.04 4.20
C ALA A 5 3.41 -17.02 3.58
N LEU A 6 4.29 -16.43 4.42
CA LEU A 6 5.36 -15.54 3.96
C LEU A 6 6.41 -16.26 3.11
N SER A 7 6.77 -17.51 3.44
CA SER A 7 7.70 -18.30 2.63
C SER A 7 7.10 -18.73 1.30
N TYR A 8 5.79 -19.01 1.25
CA TYR A 8 5.07 -19.30 0.01
C TYR A 8 4.96 -18.07 -0.88
N LEU A 9 4.67 -16.90 -0.31
CA LEU A 9 4.71 -15.61 -1.02
C LEU A 9 6.12 -15.33 -1.57
N ARG A 10 7.17 -15.54 -0.78
CA ARG A 10 8.57 -15.43 -1.23
C ARG A 10 8.90 -16.41 -2.36
N ALA A 11 8.46 -17.66 -2.28
CA ALA A 11 8.73 -18.69 -3.31
C ALA A 11 8.04 -18.37 -4.65
N VAL A 12 6.80 -17.89 -4.61
CA VAL A 12 6.07 -17.45 -5.82
C VAL A 12 6.75 -16.25 -6.48
N ILE A 13 7.34 -15.36 -5.68
CA ILE A 13 8.09 -14.19 -6.16
C ILE A 13 9.39 -14.62 -6.85
N ILE A 14 10.17 -15.51 -6.24
CA ILE A 14 11.51 -15.89 -6.71
C ILE A 14 11.46 -16.63 -8.05
N HIS A 15 10.49 -17.49 -8.29
CA HIS A 15 10.41 -18.28 -9.52
C HIS A 15 9.85 -17.55 -10.74
N ARG A 16 9.15 -16.44 -10.57
CA ARG A 16 8.55 -15.67 -11.68
C ARG A 16 9.27 -14.35 -11.99
N LEU A 17 10.24 -13.96 -11.19
CA LEU A 17 10.86 -12.64 -11.22
C LEU A 17 11.97 -12.46 -12.27
N LYS A 18 12.11 -13.33 -13.26
CA LYS A 18 13.04 -12.98 -14.36
C LYS A 18 12.58 -11.76 -15.19
N ALA A 19 11.34 -11.28 -15.00
CA ALA A 19 10.84 -10.16 -15.80
C ALA A 19 9.63 -9.38 -15.24
N ILE A 20 9.12 -9.58 -14.01
CA ILE A 20 7.85 -8.99 -13.63
C ILE A 20 7.91 -8.29 -12.29
N SER A 21 7.51 -7.02 -12.37
CA SER A 21 7.44 -5.99 -11.35
C SER A 21 6.70 -6.39 -10.06
N ASN A 22 6.98 -5.61 -9.00
CA ASN A 22 6.17 -5.46 -7.78
C ASN A 22 4.64 -5.57 -7.98
N CYS A 23 4.11 -5.24 -9.17
CA CYS A 23 2.69 -5.33 -9.48
C CYS A 23 2.12 -6.75 -9.42
N GLN A 24 2.82 -7.76 -9.92
CA GLN A 24 2.34 -9.16 -9.81
C GLN A 24 2.35 -9.65 -8.37
N LEU A 25 3.35 -9.25 -7.59
CA LEU A 25 3.39 -9.52 -6.17
C LEU A 25 2.17 -8.90 -5.48
N CYS A 26 1.94 -7.62 -5.69
CA CYS A 26 0.83 -6.89 -5.09
C CYS A 26 -0.52 -7.49 -5.51
N ASN A 27 -0.71 -7.83 -6.79
CA ASN A 27 -1.94 -8.45 -7.26
C ASN A 27 -2.17 -9.85 -6.66
N ALA A 28 -1.15 -10.68 -6.53
CA ALA A 28 -1.27 -12.00 -5.89
C ALA A 28 -1.66 -11.89 -4.41
N VAL A 29 -1.26 -10.81 -3.74
CA VAL A 29 -1.59 -10.53 -2.34
C VAL A 29 -3.00 -9.96 -2.21
N LYS A 30 -3.32 -8.88 -2.92
CA LYS A 30 -4.61 -8.16 -2.76
C LYS A 30 -5.81 -8.91 -3.31
N SER A 31 -5.63 -9.78 -4.33
CA SER A 31 -6.72 -10.48 -5.00
C SER A 31 -7.07 -11.84 -4.42
N ARG A 32 -6.31 -12.31 -3.42
CA ARG A 32 -6.57 -13.59 -2.75
C ARG A 32 -6.92 -13.39 -1.29
N HIS A 33 -8.13 -13.77 -0.91
CA HIS A 33 -8.68 -13.61 0.43
C HIS A 33 -7.70 -14.02 1.55
N ASN A 34 -7.12 -15.22 1.51
CA ASN A 34 -6.20 -15.67 2.55
C ASN A 34 -4.93 -14.82 2.61
N ASN A 35 -4.37 -14.46 1.45
CA ASN A 35 -3.16 -13.63 1.38
C ASN A 35 -3.43 -12.21 1.90
N ALA A 36 -4.57 -11.63 1.52
CA ALA A 36 -4.97 -10.31 2.00
C ALA A 36 -5.16 -10.28 3.52
N ARG A 37 -5.79 -11.31 4.09
CA ARG A 37 -5.98 -11.44 5.55
C ARG A 37 -4.64 -11.56 6.29
N GLU A 38 -3.73 -12.43 5.84
CA GLU A 38 -2.42 -12.59 6.48
C GLU A 38 -1.55 -11.33 6.34
N THR A 39 -1.63 -10.65 5.20
CA THR A 39 -0.98 -9.36 5.00
C THR A 39 -1.50 -8.32 5.99
N ALA A 40 -2.82 -8.23 6.15
CA ALA A 40 -3.45 -7.30 7.09
C ALA A 40 -2.99 -7.55 8.54
N LYS A 41 -2.90 -8.80 8.99
CA LYS A 41 -2.39 -9.16 10.33
C LYS A 41 -0.96 -8.66 10.55
N VAL A 42 -0.09 -8.83 9.55
CA VAL A 42 1.30 -8.37 9.66
C VAL A 42 1.36 -6.85 9.71
N LEU A 43 0.60 -6.15 8.85
CA LEU A 43 0.56 -4.69 8.82
C LEU A 43 -0.06 -4.10 10.10
N ALA A 44 -1.07 -4.75 10.69
CA ALA A 44 -1.74 -4.29 11.91
C ALA A 44 -0.77 -4.18 13.10
N ALA A 45 0.22 -5.07 13.18
CA ALA A 45 1.14 -5.13 14.31
C ALA A 45 1.86 -3.80 14.61
N ALA A 46 2.09 -2.97 13.59
CA ALA A 46 2.73 -1.66 13.73
C ALA A 46 1.82 -0.61 14.41
N TYR A 47 0.52 -0.85 14.49
CA TYR A 47 -0.47 0.15 14.93
C TYR A 47 -1.21 -0.22 16.21
N LEU A 48 -1.19 -1.47 16.64
CA LEU A 48 -2.00 -1.95 17.76
C LEU A 48 -1.79 -1.17 19.05
N SER A 49 -0.55 -0.91 19.44
CA SER A 49 -0.20 -0.40 20.76
C SER A 49 0.05 1.11 20.83
N ASN A 50 0.18 1.79 19.70
CA ASN A 50 0.68 3.17 19.68
C ASN A 50 -0.17 4.13 18.84
N THR A 51 -1.17 3.63 18.11
CA THR A 51 -1.89 4.44 17.12
C THR A 51 -3.39 4.13 17.13
N THR A 52 -4.21 5.18 17.24
CA THR A 52 -5.64 5.07 16.97
C THR A 52 -5.87 5.31 15.49
N VAL A 53 -6.66 4.46 14.85
CA VAL A 53 -7.05 4.57 13.45
C VAL A 53 -8.56 4.71 13.34
N ASP A 54 -9.02 5.78 12.70
CA ASP A 54 -10.44 6.03 12.43
C ASP A 54 -10.83 5.74 11.00
N THR A 55 -9.87 5.91 10.08
CA THR A 55 -10.11 5.75 8.63
C THR A 55 -8.89 5.13 7.95
N ILE A 56 -9.13 4.20 7.04
CA ILE A 56 -8.12 3.64 6.14
C ILE A 56 -8.40 4.15 4.73
N VAL A 57 -7.47 4.92 4.17
CA VAL A 57 -7.48 5.36 2.77
C VAL A 57 -6.78 4.30 1.93
N CYS A 58 -7.57 3.55 1.16
CA CYS A 58 -7.09 2.47 0.30
C CYS A 58 -6.76 3.01 -1.09
N MET A 59 -5.50 2.86 -1.48
CA MET A 59 -4.99 3.21 -2.80
C MET A 59 -4.72 1.93 -3.61
N GLU A 60 -4.84 2.01 -4.93
CA GLU A 60 -4.43 0.93 -5.83
C GLU A 60 -5.12 -0.43 -5.53
N GLU A 61 -6.45 -0.38 -5.30
CA GLU A 61 -7.29 -1.58 -5.05
C GLU A 61 -6.88 -2.38 -3.81
N THR A 62 -6.53 -1.71 -2.72
CA THR A 62 -6.16 -2.36 -1.45
C THR A 62 -7.32 -2.51 -0.47
N GLU A 63 -8.57 -2.30 -0.90
CA GLU A 63 -9.75 -2.28 -0.04
C GLU A 63 -9.97 -3.61 0.70
N VAL A 64 -9.68 -4.74 0.04
CA VAL A 64 -9.80 -6.06 0.68
C VAL A 64 -8.80 -6.18 1.85
N ILE A 65 -7.56 -5.74 1.67
CA ILE A 65 -6.57 -5.70 2.74
C ILE A 65 -6.99 -4.69 3.80
N GLY A 66 -7.48 -3.51 3.38
CA GLY A 66 -7.98 -2.48 4.28
C GLY A 66 -9.11 -2.97 5.17
N THR A 67 -10.02 -3.79 4.64
CA THR A 67 -11.11 -4.41 5.40
C THR A 67 -10.58 -5.36 6.49
N PHE A 68 -9.68 -6.26 6.14
CA PHE A 68 -9.06 -7.15 7.12
C PHE A 68 -8.16 -6.40 8.11
N LEU A 69 -7.52 -5.32 7.68
CA LEU A 69 -6.71 -4.48 8.56
C LEU A 69 -7.59 -3.76 9.59
N ALA A 70 -8.74 -3.22 9.18
CA ALA A 70 -9.71 -2.62 10.08
C ALA A 70 -10.25 -3.67 11.08
N GLU A 71 -10.58 -4.88 10.62
CA GLU A 71 -10.98 -6.00 11.49
C GLU A 71 -9.92 -6.29 12.56
N GLN A 72 -8.64 -6.40 12.17
CA GLN A 72 -7.56 -6.66 13.12
C GLN A 72 -7.35 -5.51 14.13
N LEU A 73 -7.49 -4.26 13.69
CA LEU A 73 -7.31 -3.09 14.56
C LEU A 73 -8.48 -2.88 15.51
N ALA A 74 -9.70 -3.23 15.09
CA ALA A 74 -10.93 -3.07 15.88
C ALA A 74 -11.27 -4.31 16.73
N ASP A 75 -10.54 -5.44 16.60
CA ASP A 75 -10.82 -6.70 17.29
C ASP A 75 -10.82 -6.51 18.80
N GLU A 76 -11.97 -6.84 19.42
CA GLU A 76 -12.16 -6.74 20.86
C GLU A 76 -11.30 -7.72 21.67
N ASN A 77 -10.84 -8.78 21.06
CA ASN A 77 -9.98 -9.80 21.68
C ASN A 77 -8.50 -9.46 21.64
N GLN A 78 -8.11 -8.38 20.96
CA GLN A 78 -6.73 -7.92 20.87
C GLN A 78 -6.51 -6.64 21.69
N TYR A 79 -5.26 -6.46 22.14
CA TYR A 79 -4.84 -5.17 22.66
C TYR A 79 -4.62 -4.21 21.51
N SER A 80 -5.58 -3.31 21.29
CA SER A 80 -5.52 -2.28 20.26
C SER A 80 -6.10 -0.97 20.78
N LEU A 81 -5.46 0.15 20.46
CA LEU A 81 -6.00 1.48 20.76
C LEU A 81 -7.24 1.81 19.92
N SER A 82 -7.46 1.10 18.83
CA SER A 82 -8.65 1.21 17.97
C SER A 82 -9.73 0.18 18.30
N LYS A 83 -9.58 -0.56 19.39
CA LYS A 83 -10.53 -1.60 19.83
C LYS A 83 -11.96 -1.09 19.86
N GLY A 84 -12.87 -1.81 19.21
CA GLY A 84 -14.28 -1.48 19.12
C GLY A 84 -14.62 -0.26 18.23
N ASN A 85 -13.62 0.36 17.59
CA ASN A 85 -13.86 1.48 16.68
C ASN A 85 -14.52 1.01 15.38
N ASN A 86 -15.46 1.81 14.87
CA ASN A 86 -15.97 1.62 13.53
C ASN A 86 -15.07 2.34 12.52
N ILE A 87 -14.04 1.61 12.05
CA ILE A 87 -13.03 2.14 11.13
C ILE A 87 -13.62 2.27 9.73
N SER A 88 -13.57 3.47 9.17
CA SER A 88 -14.01 3.73 7.79
C SER A 88 -12.96 3.25 6.78
N ILE A 89 -13.41 2.61 5.69
CA ILE A 89 -12.55 2.19 4.58
C ILE A 89 -12.98 2.96 3.35
N ILE A 90 -12.10 3.78 2.81
CA ILE A 90 -12.42 4.66 1.69
C ILE A 90 -11.34 4.62 0.61
N THR A 91 -11.77 4.75 -0.64
CA THR A 91 -10.89 4.91 -1.80
C THR A 91 -11.00 6.35 -2.28
N PRO A 92 -9.89 7.07 -2.42
CA PRO A 92 -9.90 8.42 -2.98
C PRO A 92 -10.12 8.37 -4.49
N GLU A 93 -10.56 9.47 -5.06
CA GLU A 93 -10.59 9.66 -6.50
C GLU A 93 -9.26 10.27 -6.95
N MET A 94 -8.63 9.63 -7.95
CA MET A 94 -7.37 10.11 -8.52
C MET A 94 -7.61 10.67 -9.92
N TYR A 95 -7.14 11.90 -10.16
CA TYR A 95 -7.19 12.56 -11.46
C TYR A 95 -5.90 12.33 -12.26
N GLN A 96 -5.94 12.61 -13.56
CA GLN A 96 -4.80 12.36 -14.47
C GLN A 96 -3.55 13.17 -14.13
N ASP A 97 -3.72 14.36 -13.52
CA ASP A 97 -2.64 15.21 -13.02
C ASP A 97 -2.05 14.70 -11.68
N GLY A 98 -2.61 13.61 -11.13
CA GLY A 98 -2.23 13.01 -9.86
C GLY A 98 -2.91 13.65 -8.66
N GLN A 99 -3.82 14.60 -8.85
CA GLN A 99 -4.59 15.18 -7.75
C GLN A 99 -5.50 14.11 -7.13
N ILE A 100 -5.56 14.10 -5.80
CA ILE A 100 -6.37 13.17 -5.02
C ILE A 100 -7.48 13.94 -4.33
N LEU A 101 -8.72 13.51 -4.54
CA LEU A 101 -9.90 14.16 -3.99
C LEU A 101 -10.77 13.18 -3.20
N PHE A 102 -11.40 13.71 -2.15
CA PHE A 102 -12.49 13.05 -1.43
C PHE A 102 -13.81 13.76 -1.75
N ARG A 103 -14.76 13.03 -2.31
CA ARG A 103 -16.14 13.55 -2.54
C ARG A 103 -16.81 13.89 -1.21
N ASP A 104 -17.78 14.78 -1.22
CA ASP A 104 -18.46 15.31 -0.02
C ASP A 104 -18.94 14.22 0.96
N ASN A 105 -19.46 13.11 0.43
CA ASN A 105 -19.87 11.97 1.23
C ASN A 105 -18.72 11.23 1.93
N LYS A 106 -17.48 11.38 1.45
CA LYS A 106 -16.27 10.78 2.03
C LYS A 106 -15.48 11.76 2.91
N GLN A 107 -15.66 13.07 2.73
CA GLN A 107 -14.93 14.09 3.49
C GLN A 107 -15.15 13.94 5.01
N ARG A 108 -16.37 13.62 5.45
CA ARG A 108 -16.71 13.37 6.85
C ARG A 108 -15.96 12.19 7.47
N MET A 109 -15.45 11.26 6.64
CA MET A 109 -14.63 10.13 7.07
C MET A 109 -13.15 10.49 7.17
N VAL A 110 -12.77 11.71 6.76
CA VAL A 110 -11.39 12.22 6.80
C VAL A 110 -11.26 13.37 7.79
N GLU A 111 -12.23 14.28 7.81
CA GLU A 111 -12.21 15.48 8.64
C GLU A 111 -12.10 15.13 10.14
N ASN A 112 -11.07 15.68 10.81
CA ASN A 112 -10.75 15.44 12.23
C ASN A 112 -10.51 13.94 12.57
N LYS A 113 -10.14 13.10 11.59
CA LYS A 113 -9.88 11.67 11.76
C LYS A 113 -8.39 11.35 11.73
N GLN A 114 -8.02 10.27 12.44
CA GLN A 114 -6.71 9.62 12.33
C GLN A 114 -6.74 8.68 11.12
N VAL A 115 -6.01 9.04 10.08
CA VAL A 115 -6.07 8.39 8.76
C VAL A 115 -4.82 7.57 8.52
N LEU A 116 -5.00 6.28 8.27
CA LEU A 116 -3.96 5.37 7.80
C LEU A 116 -4.02 5.28 6.27
N ILE A 117 -2.92 5.57 5.59
CA ILE A 117 -2.82 5.40 4.14
C ILE A 117 -2.29 4.01 3.84
N LEU A 118 -3.03 3.24 3.04
CA LEU A 118 -2.69 1.89 2.60
C LEU A 118 -2.51 1.87 1.09
N ALA A 119 -1.31 1.53 0.62
CA ALA A 119 -0.97 1.43 -0.79
C ALA A 119 -0.56 0.00 -1.19
N ALA A 120 -0.74 -0.40 -2.44
CA ALA A 120 -0.22 -1.67 -2.92
C ALA A 120 1.30 -1.60 -3.09
N SER A 121 1.80 -0.58 -3.77
CA SER A 121 3.24 -0.42 -4.00
C SER A 121 3.69 1.03 -3.94
N ILE A 122 4.80 1.25 -3.27
CA ILE A 122 5.43 2.57 -3.17
C ILE A 122 6.79 2.51 -3.84
N THR A 123 6.95 3.23 -4.95
CA THR A 123 8.23 3.35 -5.67
C THR A 123 8.93 4.65 -5.30
N THR A 124 8.46 5.80 -5.78
CA THR A 124 9.01 7.12 -5.48
C THR A 124 8.29 7.81 -4.31
N GLY A 125 7.15 7.28 -3.88
CA GLY A 125 6.31 7.89 -2.86
C GLY A 125 5.46 9.07 -3.34
N LYS A 126 5.49 9.43 -4.62
CA LYS A 126 4.78 10.61 -5.16
C LYS A 126 3.27 10.54 -4.88
N SER A 127 2.61 9.43 -5.23
CA SER A 127 1.15 9.28 -5.04
C SER A 127 0.77 9.27 -3.55
N VAL A 128 1.59 8.66 -2.70
CA VAL A 128 1.36 8.67 -1.26
C VAL A 128 1.54 10.07 -0.68
N LYS A 129 2.53 10.84 -1.15
CA LYS A 129 2.71 12.23 -0.75
C LYS A 129 1.50 13.08 -1.12
N GLN A 130 0.95 12.90 -2.32
CA GLN A 130 -0.29 13.55 -2.75
C GLN A 130 -1.49 13.14 -1.87
N ALA A 131 -1.57 11.85 -1.46
CA ALA A 131 -2.60 11.39 -0.53
C ALA A 131 -2.47 12.05 0.86
N ILE A 132 -1.25 12.19 1.38
CA ILE A 132 -0.98 12.93 2.62
C ILE A 132 -1.47 14.37 2.51
N GLU A 133 -1.08 15.07 1.45
CA GLU A 133 -1.47 16.46 1.19
C GLU A 133 -3.00 16.59 1.11
N SER A 134 -3.67 15.65 0.43
CA SER A 134 -5.12 15.63 0.35
C SER A 134 -5.79 15.39 1.71
N VAL A 135 -5.32 14.41 2.49
CA VAL A 135 -5.85 14.16 3.85
C VAL A 135 -5.74 15.42 4.72
N LEU A 136 -4.59 16.09 4.68
CA LEU A 136 -4.36 17.33 5.43
C LEU A 136 -5.27 18.47 4.95
N TYR A 137 -5.46 18.60 3.64
CA TYR A 137 -6.35 19.61 3.04
C TYR A 137 -7.80 19.45 3.53
N TYR A 138 -8.29 18.22 3.67
CA TYR A 138 -9.62 17.93 4.20
C TYR A 138 -9.68 17.84 5.74
N GLY A 139 -8.66 18.34 6.44
CA GLY A 139 -8.64 18.44 7.90
C GLY A 139 -8.40 17.12 8.64
N GLY A 140 -7.96 16.08 7.96
CA GLY A 140 -7.54 14.83 8.57
C GLY A 140 -6.10 14.87 9.10
N ARG A 141 -5.72 13.84 9.85
CA ARG A 141 -4.35 13.64 10.36
C ARG A 141 -3.85 12.29 9.90
N VAL A 142 -2.73 12.25 9.20
CA VAL A 142 -2.13 10.97 8.80
C VAL A 142 -1.41 10.38 10.01
N CYS A 143 -1.86 9.21 10.46
CA CYS A 143 -1.31 8.48 11.59
C CYS A 143 -0.36 7.35 11.18
N GLY A 144 -0.31 6.99 9.90
CA GLY A 144 0.59 5.97 9.40
C GLY A 144 0.50 5.78 7.88
N ILE A 145 1.51 5.10 7.36
CA ILE A 145 1.61 4.70 5.95
C ILE A 145 1.95 3.23 5.92
N SER A 146 1.13 2.43 5.25
CA SER A 146 1.38 1.00 5.02
C SER A 146 1.38 0.66 3.55
N ALA A 147 2.18 -0.34 3.19
CA ALA A 147 2.22 -0.87 1.83
C ALA A 147 2.51 -2.37 1.79
N ILE A 148 2.14 -3.05 0.70
CA ILE A 148 2.61 -4.42 0.46
C ILE A 148 4.09 -4.38 0.10
N PHE A 149 4.48 -3.47 -0.79
CA PHE A 149 5.86 -3.25 -1.21
C PHE A 149 6.25 -1.78 -1.11
N SER A 150 7.46 -1.50 -0.64
CA SER A 150 8.04 -0.15 -0.71
C SER A 150 9.52 -0.18 -1.03
N SER A 151 9.94 0.69 -1.95
CA SER A 151 11.36 0.94 -2.24
C SER A 151 11.93 2.10 -1.42
N VAL A 152 11.09 2.80 -0.65
CA VAL A 152 11.48 3.91 0.22
C VAL A 152 11.05 3.62 1.66
N ASN A 153 11.89 4.02 2.61
CA ASN A 153 11.63 3.75 4.04
C ASN A 153 10.83 4.88 4.72
N LYS A 154 10.86 6.09 4.13
CA LYS A 154 10.19 7.28 4.72
C LYS A 154 9.55 8.13 3.64
N ILE A 155 8.38 8.70 3.95
CA ILE A 155 7.68 9.69 3.12
C ILE A 155 7.20 10.81 4.04
N ALA A 156 7.50 12.07 3.69
CA ALA A 156 7.13 13.24 4.47
C ALA A 156 7.51 13.12 5.97
N GLY A 157 8.65 12.51 6.27
CA GLY A 157 9.14 12.31 7.64
C GLY A 157 8.56 11.10 8.38
N MET A 158 7.51 10.46 7.86
CA MET A 158 6.89 9.27 8.44
C MET A 158 7.53 7.99 7.91
N GLU A 159 7.69 6.99 8.77
CA GLU A 159 8.14 5.66 8.37
C GLU A 159 7.05 4.92 7.59
N VAL A 160 7.48 4.14 6.59
CA VAL A 160 6.59 3.29 5.80
C VAL A 160 6.63 1.88 6.40
N ASN A 161 5.50 1.43 6.92
CA ASN A 161 5.31 0.04 7.34
C ASN A 161 5.02 -0.82 6.11
N THR A 162 5.88 -1.77 5.80
CA THR A 162 5.77 -2.57 4.56
C THR A 162 6.13 -4.03 4.78
N ILE A 163 5.50 -4.90 3.98
CA ILE A 163 5.78 -6.35 3.99
C ILE A 163 7.07 -6.66 3.24
N PHE A 164 7.28 -6.01 2.08
CA PHE A 164 8.41 -6.24 1.20
C PHE A 164 9.11 -4.93 0.87
N THR A 165 10.43 -5.00 0.80
CA THR A 165 11.31 -3.90 0.43
C THR A 165 12.11 -4.22 -0.83
N SER A 166 12.90 -3.27 -1.31
CA SER A 166 13.85 -3.51 -2.42
C SER A 166 14.87 -4.62 -2.11
N SER A 167 15.17 -4.86 -0.82
CA SER A 167 16.09 -5.93 -0.40
C SER A 167 15.51 -7.32 -0.66
N ASP A 168 14.19 -7.45 -0.64
CA ASP A 168 13.49 -8.71 -0.93
C ASP A 168 13.38 -8.98 -2.44
N LEU A 169 13.65 -7.97 -3.26
CA LEU A 169 13.60 -8.02 -4.73
C LEU A 169 14.97 -7.60 -5.34
N PRO A 170 15.99 -8.47 -5.31
CA PRO A 170 17.39 -8.11 -5.62
C PRO A 170 17.60 -7.57 -7.05
N HIS A 171 16.69 -7.89 -7.97
CA HIS A 171 16.75 -7.40 -9.36
C HIS A 171 15.82 -6.20 -9.61
N TYR A 172 15.10 -5.74 -8.58
CA TYR A 172 14.25 -4.58 -8.73
C TYR A 172 15.07 -3.30 -8.77
N ARG A 173 14.85 -2.49 -9.80
CA ARG A 173 15.42 -1.15 -9.95
C ARG A 173 14.33 -0.22 -10.50
N ALA A 174 14.16 0.91 -9.86
CA ALA A 174 13.33 2.00 -10.36
C ALA A 174 14.24 3.13 -10.83
N TYR A 175 13.97 3.65 -12.01
CA TYR A 175 14.68 4.78 -12.61
C TYR A 175 13.70 5.88 -12.97
N SER A 176 14.14 7.12 -12.94
CA SER A 176 13.40 8.20 -13.61
C SER A 176 13.47 7.99 -15.14
N PRO A 177 12.50 8.49 -15.92
CA PRO A 177 12.54 8.37 -17.37
C PRO A 177 13.82 8.92 -17.99
N GLU A 178 14.40 9.96 -17.36
CA GLU A 178 15.60 10.66 -17.84
C GLU A 178 16.89 9.88 -17.53
N ASP A 179 16.90 9.06 -16.48
CA ASP A 179 18.09 8.36 -15.99
C ASP A 179 18.08 6.86 -16.24
N CYS A 180 17.11 6.34 -16.99
CA CYS A 180 16.98 4.91 -17.24
C CYS A 180 18.12 4.39 -18.16
N PRO A 181 19.05 3.55 -17.66
CA PRO A 181 20.14 3.03 -18.47
C PRO A 181 19.62 2.14 -19.60
N LYS A 182 18.56 1.38 -19.37
CA LYS A 182 17.93 0.52 -20.38
C LYS A 182 17.36 1.32 -21.56
N CYS A 183 16.76 2.49 -21.27
CA CYS A 183 16.27 3.39 -22.32
C CYS A 183 17.44 3.99 -23.12
N ARG A 184 18.56 4.32 -22.46
CA ARG A 184 19.78 4.82 -23.15
C ARG A 184 20.42 3.76 -24.04
N GLU A 185 20.33 2.51 -23.65
CA GLU A 185 20.81 1.35 -24.43
C GLU A 185 19.84 0.91 -25.53
N GLY A 186 18.69 1.58 -25.68
CA GLY A 186 17.70 1.27 -26.69
C GLY A 186 16.93 -0.04 -26.42
N GLN A 187 16.94 -0.55 -25.19
CA GLN A 187 16.18 -1.75 -24.84
C GLN A 187 14.68 -1.47 -24.98
N ARG A 188 13.96 -2.37 -25.68
CA ARG A 188 12.52 -2.24 -25.85
C ARG A 188 11.78 -2.48 -24.53
N ILE A 189 10.70 -1.74 -24.35
CA ILE A 189 9.76 -2.00 -23.25
C ILE A 189 9.01 -3.29 -23.57
N GLU A 190 9.06 -4.28 -22.67
CA GLU A 190 8.41 -5.57 -22.87
C GLU A 190 6.99 -5.63 -22.33
N ALA A 191 6.64 -4.77 -21.37
CA ALA A 191 5.31 -4.72 -20.78
C ALA A 191 5.01 -3.34 -20.17
N ILE A 192 3.73 -3.01 -20.15
CA ILE A 192 3.17 -1.87 -19.41
C ILE A 192 2.50 -2.40 -18.15
N VAL A 193 2.75 -1.72 -17.01
CA VAL A 193 2.26 -2.12 -15.70
C VAL A 193 1.49 -0.97 -15.05
N ASN A 194 0.35 -1.27 -14.46
CA ASN A 194 -0.45 -0.33 -13.66
C ASN A 194 -1.08 -1.06 -12.47
N SER A 195 -1.96 -0.37 -11.72
CA SER A 195 -2.67 -0.94 -10.56
C SER A 195 -3.55 -2.14 -10.92
N TYR A 196 -4.01 -2.26 -12.16
CA TYR A 196 -4.87 -3.37 -12.64
C TYR A 196 -4.08 -4.58 -13.10
N GLY A 197 -2.77 -4.47 -13.28
CA GLY A 197 -1.95 -5.57 -13.73
C GLY A 197 -0.89 -5.17 -14.74
N TYR A 198 -0.52 -6.10 -15.62
CA TYR A 198 0.43 -5.83 -16.69
C TYR A 198 -0.07 -6.36 -18.03
N SER A 199 0.32 -5.67 -19.10
CA SER A 199 0.11 -6.10 -20.48
C SER A 199 1.45 -6.18 -21.19
N LYS A 200 1.73 -7.32 -21.81
CA LYS A 200 2.91 -7.47 -22.68
C LYS A 200 2.70 -6.63 -23.95
N LEU A 201 3.77 -6.01 -24.45
CA LEU A 201 3.81 -5.27 -25.72
C LEU A 201 4.29 -6.16 -26.85
#